data_c1adcfa94c4d18b64d301b612541c12b
#
_entry.id   c1adcfa94c4d18b64d301b612541c12b
#
_cell.length_a   1.000
_cell.length_b   1.000
_cell.length_c   1.000
_cell.angle_alpha   90.00
_cell.angle_beta   90.00
_cell.angle_gamma   90.00
#
_symmetry.space_group_name_H-M   'P 1'
#
loop_
_entity.id
_entity.type
_entity.pdbx_description
1 polymer ?
#
loop_
_entity_poly.entity_id
_entity_poly.type
_entity_poly.pdbx_seq_one_letter_code
_entity_poly.pdbx_strand_id
1 'polypeptide(L)'
;MFQIDYSYLRPKKAQWLRRMYNTPFEVKQSLSVWQGSNATILPLRETRNEGLLFGRGGVLDEKGEYVELSGFPERIGRSYPFENPVFKDEKVVYCGYLVNHWGHFLVEAVNRLWYALKDDQTVDKYVFFFDEGQEREIKGNYKEFFELLKIWDKLEIVNTPTTYREVIVPEIAFQCMHFYSAEYLAIFDAIAGNITVDPTWEKADKIYFTRSSFAKGNGFDFGLDCLDNFFQNNGFTLLAPETITLSHLIWLIRGASEIATISGSVHHNMLFANNGQTLTIVERLIINDDHQVGINQMRKLHVTPIDANFHLYPVDTTGPLMVGDNHILEQYIADKGLLPPDDVYRGKAYRDRCFKGYMASYQDNYRYRWHMESWYPEICDSLYESYEDNYPYFREYLDGEKPFLREHYFQLHYLKQFIKRLIHYHR
;
A
#
# COMPACT_ATOMS: atom_id res chain seq x y z
N MET A 1 18.31 7.61 13.18
CA MET A 1 18.17 8.51 12.00
C MET A 1 17.71 7.63 10.86
N PHE A 2 16.75 8.05 10.02
CA PHE A 2 16.33 7.30 8.83
C PHE A 2 17.53 7.02 7.92
N GLN A 3 17.65 5.79 7.41
CA GLN A 3 18.71 5.38 6.49
C GLN A 3 18.16 4.44 5.43
N ILE A 4 18.71 4.54 4.21
CA ILE A 4 18.37 3.65 3.12
C ILE A 4 19.61 3.22 2.36
N ASP A 5 19.76 1.91 2.12
CA ASP A 5 20.84 1.30 1.35
C ASP A 5 20.35 1.04 -0.09
N TYR A 6 20.83 1.83 -1.04
CA TYR A 6 20.45 1.71 -2.45
C TYR A 6 21.29 0.72 -3.26
N SER A 7 22.23 0.01 -2.61
CA SER A 7 23.24 -0.81 -3.30
C SER A 7 22.65 -1.98 -4.08
N TYR A 8 21.45 -2.43 -3.71
CA TYR A 8 20.78 -3.60 -4.29
C TYR A 8 19.57 -3.24 -5.14
N LEU A 9 19.61 -2.05 -5.75
CA LEU A 9 18.63 -1.60 -6.72
C LEU A 9 19.27 -1.36 -8.07
N ARG A 10 18.51 -1.59 -9.14
CA ARG A 10 18.91 -1.14 -10.47
C ARG A 10 19.08 0.38 -10.49
N PRO A 11 20.04 0.93 -11.22
CA PRO A 11 20.39 2.35 -11.20
C PRO A 11 19.22 3.30 -11.42
N LYS A 12 18.33 3.02 -12.37
CA LYS A 12 17.17 3.89 -12.64
C LYS A 12 16.15 3.88 -11.50
N LYS A 13 15.88 2.70 -10.96
CA LYS A 13 15.01 2.55 -9.78
C LYS A 13 15.62 3.23 -8.56
N ALA A 14 16.92 3.07 -8.32
CA ALA A 14 17.64 3.74 -7.25
C ALA A 14 17.59 5.28 -7.40
N GLN A 15 17.77 5.80 -8.61
CA GLN A 15 17.67 7.24 -8.88
C GLN A 15 16.25 7.77 -8.62
N TRP A 16 15.22 7.03 -9.04
CA TRP A 16 13.84 7.40 -8.79
C TRP A 16 13.52 7.39 -7.29
N LEU A 17 13.87 6.32 -6.57
CA LEU A 17 13.63 6.20 -5.14
C LEU A 17 14.36 7.29 -4.34
N ARG A 18 15.60 7.64 -4.72
CA ARG A 18 16.33 8.78 -4.11
C ARG A 18 15.59 10.09 -4.28
N ARG A 19 14.99 10.34 -5.45
CA ARG A 19 14.17 11.55 -5.65
C ARG A 19 12.96 11.58 -4.74
N MET A 20 12.25 10.44 -4.58
CA MET A 20 11.09 10.36 -3.69
C MET A 20 11.48 10.65 -2.25
N TYR A 21 12.56 10.06 -1.73
CA TYR A 21 13.03 10.33 -0.36
C TYR A 21 13.57 11.75 -0.16
N ASN A 22 14.03 12.41 -1.21
CA ASN A 22 14.48 13.79 -1.17
C ASN A 22 13.35 14.81 -1.42
N THR A 23 12.16 14.35 -1.81
CA THR A 23 10.99 15.23 -1.90
C THR A 23 10.58 15.65 -0.49
N PRO A 24 10.37 16.96 -0.24
CA PRO A 24 9.95 17.44 1.07
C PRO A 24 8.68 16.69 1.54
N PHE A 25 8.76 16.13 2.73
CA PHE A 25 7.64 15.47 3.38
C PHE A 25 7.31 16.26 4.65
N GLU A 26 6.30 17.11 4.56
CA GLU A 26 5.96 18.05 5.63
C GLU A 26 5.55 17.31 6.91
N VAL A 27 6.08 17.76 8.05
CA VAL A 27 5.61 17.33 9.37
C VAL A 27 4.63 18.38 9.89
N LYS A 28 3.34 18.09 9.73
CA LYS A 28 2.27 18.99 10.15
C LYS A 28 2.17 19.03 11.67
N GLN A 29 2.24 20.23 12.24
CA GLN A 29 2.32 20.45 13.69
C GLN A 29 0.95 20.45 14.37
N SER A 30 -0.12 20.72 13.63
CA SER A 30 -1.49 20.74 14.13
C SER A 30 -2.48 20.33 13.06
N LEU A 31 -3.52 19.65 13.48
CA LEU A 31 -4.62 19.22 12.62
C LEU A 31 -5.88 20.02 12.93
N SER A 32 -6.57 20.43 11.88
CA SER A 32 -7.84 21.14 11.95
C SER A 32 -8.99 20.21 12.27
N VAL A 33 -10.04 20.76 12.85
CA VAL A 33 -11.32 20.09 13.10
C VAL A 33 -12.43 21.05 12.69
N TRP A 34 -13.32 20.60 11.84
CA TRP A 34 -14.60 21.28 11.59
C TRP A 34 -15.69 20.63 12.44
N GLN A 35 -16.64 21.43 12.92
CA GLN A 35 -17.79 20.96 13.70
C GLN A 35 -19.03 21.75 13.31
N GLY A 36 -20.16 21.07 13.08
CA GLY A 36 -21.41 21.70 12.70
C GLY A 36 -22.63 20.91 13.15
N SER A 37 -23.74 21.62 13.33
CA SER A 37 -25.04 21.04 13.66
C SER A 37 -25.82 20.69 12.40
N ASN A 38 -26.72 19.69 12.48
CA ASN A 38 -27.61 19.26 11.40
C ASN A 38 -26.88 19.01 10.06
N ALA A 39 -25.67 18.47 10.15
CA ALA A 39 -24.84 18.18 9.00
C ALA A 39 -25.15 16.80 8.43
N THR A 40 -25.04 16.65 7.11
CA THR A 40 -25.39 15.42 6.40
C THR A 40 -24.15 14.71 5.89
N ILE A 41 -23.94 13.46 6.30
CA ILE A 41 -22.92 12.56 5.76
C ILE A 41 -23.46 11.89 4.50
N LEU A 42 -22.74 12.03 3.40
CA LEU A 42 -23.02 11.42 2.10
C LEU A 42 -22.13 10.20 1.89
N PRO A 43 -22.69 8.97 1.79
CA PRO A 43 -21.96 7.79 1.36
C PRO A 43 -21.31 7.98 -0.01
N LEU A 44 -20.38 7.11 -0.36
CA LEU A 44 -19.68 7.19 -1.63
C LEU A 44 -20.62 6.86 -2.80
N ARG A 45 -20.64 7.74 -3.80
CA ARG A 45 -21.24 7.48 -5.09
C ARG A 45 -20.15 7.51 -6.15
N GLU A 46 -19.90 6.35 -6.76
CA GLU A 46 -18.96 6.26 -7.89
C GLU A 46 -19.43 7.17 -9.03
N THR A 47 -18.52 8.00 -9.52
CA THR A 47 -18.74 8.81 -10.72
C THR A 47 -17.55 8.60 -11.66
N ARG A 48 -17.78 7.87 -12.73
CA ARG A 48 -16.75 7.64 -13.75
C ARG A 48 -16.40 8.97 -14.43
N ASN A 49 -15.09 9.24 -14.56
CA ASN A 49 -14.52 10.37 -15.32
C ASN A 49 -14.54 11.76 -14.67
N GLU A 50 -14.63 11.88 -13.35
CA GLU A 50 -14.64 13.20 -12.68
C GLU A 50 -13.30 13.61 -12.03
N GLY A 51 -12.23 12.85 -12.25
CA GLY A 51 -10.90 13.12 -11.67
C GLY A 51 -10.78 12.76 -10.19
N LEU A 52 -11.75 11.99 -9.65
CA LEU A 52 -11.70 11.43 -8.31
C LEU A 52 -11.60 9.89 -8.42
N LEU A 53 -10.66 9.28 -7.68
CA LEU A 53 -10.42 7.83 -7.79
C LEU A 53 -11.62 7.00 -7.30
N PHE A 54 -12.26 7.42 -6.20
CA PHE A 54 -13.39 6.69 -5.61
C PHE A 54 -14.73 7.35 -5.95
N GLY A 55 -14.81 8.65 -6.01
CA GLY A 55 -16.03 9.35 -6.42
C GLY A 55 -16.49 10.46 -5.47
N ARG A 56 -17.79 10.77 -5.52
CA ARG A 56 -18.39 11.83 -4.72
C ARG A 56 -18.87 11.29 -3.38
N GLY A 57 -18.72 12.11 -2.33
CA GLY A 57 -19.14 11.82 -0.97
C GLY A 57 -18.49 12.78 0.02
N GLY A 58 -18.84 12.70 1.29
CA GLY A 58 -18.31 13.58 2.34
C GLY A 58 -19.39 14.16 3.22
N VAL A 59 -19.26 15.41 3.64
CA VAL A 59 -20.17 16.08 4.57
C VAL A 59 -20.72 17.36 3.96
N LEU A 60 -22.03 17.59 4.12
CA LEU A 60 -22.65 18.90 3.91
C LEU A 60 -23.04 19.51 5.25
N ASP A 61 -22.85 20.80 5.39
CA ASP A 61 -23.33 21.56 6.55
C ASP A 61 -24.87 21.74 6.55
N GLU A 62 -25.42 22.42 7.54
CA GLU A 62 -26.85 22.69 7.66
C GLU A 62 -27.45 23.53 6.51
N LYS A 63 -26.59 24.25 5.75
CA LYS A 63 -27.00 25.04 4.59
C LYS A 63 -26.88 24.25 3.29
N GLY A 64 -26.39 23.02 3.34
CA GLY A 64 -26.14 22.20 2.17
C GLY A 64 -24.80 22.54 1.47
N GLU A 65 -23.90 23.31 2.11
CA GLU A 65 -22.58 23.62 1.60
C GLU A 65 -21.61 22.47 1.91
N TYR A 66 -20.73 22.15 0.95
CA TYR A 66 -19.77 21.07 1.11
C TYR A 66 -18.66 21.43 2.09
N VAL A 67 -18.43 20.57 3.08
CA VAL A 67 -17.35 20.72 4.04
C VAL A 67 -16.07 20.18 3.43
N GLU A 68 -15.22 21.06 2.90
CA GLU A 68 -13.99 20.70 2.19
C GLU A 68 -13.07 19.76 3.00
N LEU A 69 -13.01 19.91 4.33
CA LEU A 69 -12.25 19.07 5.22
C LEU A 69 -12.69 17.61 5.21
N SER A 70 -13.94 17.32 4.78
CA SER A 70 -14.46 15.95 4.67
C SER A 70 -13.96 15.20 3.45
N GLY A 71 -13.45 15.89 2.44
CA GLY A 71 -12.85 15.30 1.26
C GLY A 71 -11.55 14.53 1.58
N PHE A 72 -11.12 13.74 0.61
CA PHE A 72 -9.78 13.15 0.57
C PHE A 72 -9.18 13.51 -0.79
N PRO A 73 -8.08 14.28 -0.86
CA PRO A 73 -7.53 14.79 -2.11
C PRO A 73 -7.39 13.70 -3.17
N GLU A 74 -7.83 13.98 -4.40
CA GLU A 74 -7.81 13.06 -5.55
C GLU A 74 -8.59 11.74 -5.40
N ARG A 75 -9.13 11.46 -4.23
CA ARG A 75 -9.86 10.21 -3.93
C ARG A 75 -11.35 10.43 -3.83
N ILE A 76 -11.76 11.31 -2.91
CA ILE A 76 -13.17 11.58 -2.58
C ILE A 76 -13.36 13.08 -2.44
N GLY A 77 -14.40 13.60 -3.03
CA GLY A 77 -14.78 15.01 -2.91
C GLY A 77 -16.12 15.28 -3.54
N ARG A 78 -16.60 16.52 -3.35
CA ARG A 78 -17.83 17.04 -3.94
C ARG A 78 -19.11 16.34 -3.46
N SER A 79 -20.17 17.12 -3.40
CA SER A 79 -21.52 16.62 -3.12
C SER A 79 -22.20 16.04 -4.35
N TYR A 80 -23.33 15.39 -4.10
CA TYR A 80 -24.28 14.96 -5.12
C TYR A 80 -25.71 15.20 -4.65
N PRO A 81 -26.71 15.34 -5.55
CA PRO A 81 -28.10 15.46 -5.17
C PRO A 81 -28.60 14.21 -4.44
N PHE A 82 -29.38 14.42 -3.38
CA PHE A 82 -30.01 13.35 -2.60
C PHE A 82 -31.38 13.84 -2.11
N GLU A 83 -32.21 12.90 -1.69
CA GLU A 83 -33.57 13.18 -1.15
C GLU A 83 -33.77 12.42 0.15
N ASN A 84 -34.56 12.99 1.07
CA ASN A 84 -35.04 12.35 2.29
C ASN A 84 -33.91 11.71 3.14
N PRO A 85 -32.90 12.48 3.59
CA PRO A 85 -31.86 11.93 4.46
C PRO A 85 -32.45 11.38 5.76
N VAL A 86 -31.89 10.30 6.28
CA VAL A 86 -32.23 9.78 7.60
C VAL A 86 -31.72 10.77 8.64
N PHE A 87 -32.55 11.17 9.62
CA PHE A 87 -32.08 12.00 10.74
C PHE A 87 -31.77 11.14 11.97
N LYS A 88 -30.64 11.43 12.63
CA LYS A 88 -30.22 10.83 13.90
C LYS A 88 -29.82 11.91 14.89
N ASP A 89 -30.40 11.81 16.10
CA ASP A 89 -30.10 12.73 17.22
C ASP A 89 -28.83 12.28 17.97
N GLU A 90 -27.71 12.29 17.25
CA GLU A 90 -26.40 11.85 17.73
C GLU A 90 -25.32 12.89 17.40
N LYS A 91 -24.27 12.93 18.24
CA LYS A 91 -23.02 13.64 17.97
C LYS A 91 -21.98 12.65 17.45
N VAL A 92 -21.49 12.86 16.23
CA VAL A 92 -20.66 11.88 15.57
C VAL A 92 -19.34 12.46 15.04
N VAL A 93 -18.34 11.59 14.95
CA VAL A 93 -17.09 11.87 14.24
C VAL A 93 -17.16 11.25 12.85
N TYR A 94 -17.01 12.07 11.83
CA TYR A 94 -16.87 11.64 10.45
C TYR A 94 -15.49 11.03 10.20
N CYS A 95 -15.43 9.76 9.80
CA CYS A 95 -14.20 9.04 9.54
C CYS A 95 -13.89 8.85 8.06
N GLY A 96 -14.91 8.92 7.18
CA GLY A 96 -14.75 8.82 5.72
C GLY A 96 -15.06 7.44 5.16
N TYR A 97 -14.43 7.10 4.03
CA TYR A 97 -14.65 5.86 3.31
C TYR A 97 -13.91 4.69 3.95
N LEU A 98 -14.62 3.60 4.22
CA LEU A 98 -14.04 2.37 4.73
C LEU A 98 -13.74 1.41 3.58
N VAL A 99 -12.47 1.28 3.24
CA VAL A 99 -12.00 0.45 2.14
C VAL A 99 -11.67 -0.97 2.62
N ASN A 100 -12.17 -1.98 1.90
CA ASN A 100 -11.86 -3.40 2.17
C ASN A 100 -10.60 -3.86 1.41
N HIS A 101 -9.50 -3.15 1.61
CA HIS A 101 -8.17 -3.47 1.11
C HIS A 101 -7.16 -3.05 2.17
N TRP A 102 -6.44 -4.00 2.78
CA TRP A 102 -5.66 -3.78 3.98
C TRP A 102 -4.67 -2.61 3.88
N GLY A 103 -3.93 -2.50 2.77
CA GLY A 103 -3.00 -1.39 2.57
C GLY A 103 -3.72 -0.03 2.60
N HIS A 104 -4.76 0.15 1.77
CA HIS A 104 -5.55 1.39 1.74
C HIS A 104 -6.31 1.64 3.05
N PHE A 105 -6.72 0.58 3.75
CA PHE A 105 -7.29 0.74 5.09
C PHE A 105 -6.31 1.42 6.03
N LEU A 106 -5.07 0.94 6.09
CA LEU A 106 -4.05 1.51 6.96
C LEU A 106 -3.65 2.94 6.56
N VAL A 107 -3.49 3.23 5.26
CA VAL A 107 -2.93 4.51 4.80
C VAL A 107 -3.98 5.57 4.44
N GLU A 108 -5.23 5.18 4.22
CA GLU A 108 -6.30 6.10 3.82
C GLU A 108 -7.49 6.08 4.77
N ALA A 109 -8.11 4.91 5.05
CA ALA A 109 -9.36 4.85 5.79
C ALA A 109 -9.24 5.31 7.26
N VAL A 110 -8.13 4.97 7.94
CA VAL A 110 -7.95 5.26 9.38
C VAL A 110 -7.46 6.68 9.66
N ASN A 111 -7.29 7.49 8.65
CA ASN A 111 -6.59 8.79 8.69
C ASN A 111 -7.19 9.83 9.63
N ARG A 112 -8.48 9.72 9.97
CA ARG A 112 -9.20 10.62 10.90
C ARG A 112 -9.37 10.04 12.30
N LEU A 113 -8.94 8.79 12.52
CA LEU A 113 -9.11 8.11 13.81
C LEU A 113 -8.21 8.65 14.94
N TRP A 114 -7.27 9.53 14.61
CA TRP A 114 -6.52 10.26 15.65
C TRP A 114 -7.43 11.04 16.60
N TYR A 115 -8.63 11.43 16.12
CA TYR A 115 -9.60 12.12 16.99
C TYR A 115 -10.11 11.23 18.12
N ALA A 116 -10.16 9.90 17.93
CA ALA A 116 -10.53 8.95 18.97
C ALA A 116 -9.56 8.97 20.17
N LEU A 117 -8.31 9.38 19.94
CA LEU A 117 -7.30 9.50 21.01
C LEU A 117 -7.50 10.71 21.91
N LYS A 118 -8.40 11.64 21.56
CA LYS A 118 -8.79 12.77 22.42
C LYS A 118 -9.74 12.36 23.55
N ASP A 119 -10.25 11.14 23.53
CA ASP A 119 -11.16 10.58 24.53
C ASP A 119 -12.38 11.49 24.82
N ASP A 120 -12.96 12.10 23.77
CA ASP A 120 -14.17 12.92 23.86
C ASP A 120 -15.38 12.04 24.19
N GLN A 121 -15.73 11.97 25.47
CA GLN A 121 -16.84 11.15 25.97
C GLN A 121 -18.22 11.60 25.44
N THR A 122 -18.31 12.80 24.85
CA THR A 122 -19.57 13.31 24.29
C THR A 122 -19.84 12.78 22.87
N VAL A 123 -18.89 12.07 22.25
CA VAL A 123 -19.05 11.44 20.94
C VAL A 123 -19.85 10.15 21.08
N ASP A 124 -21.00 10.09 20.39
CA ASP A 124 -21.86 8.90 20.35
C ASP A 124 -21.32 7.85 19.37
N LYS A 125 -20.92 8.25 18.16
CA LYS A 125 -20.47 7.34 17.09
C LYS A 125 -19.28 7.87 16.29
N TYR A 126 -18.50 6.91 15.75
CA TYR A 126 -17.49 7.09 14.70
C TYR A 126 -18.06 6.55 13.40
N VAL A 127 -18.36 7.45 12.46
CA VAL A 127 -19.14 7.13 11.26
C VAL A 127 -18.24 6.98 10.05
N PHE A 128 -18.30 5.81 9.46
CA PHE A 128 -17.74 5.53 8.14
C PHE A 128 -18.86 5.34 7.12
N PHE A 129 -18.52 5.32 5.85
CA PHE A 129 -19.43 4.93 4.79
C PHE A 129 -18.78 3.95 3.82
N PHE A 130 -19.62 3.16 3.16
CA PHE A 130 -19.28 2.42 1.95
C PHE A 130 -19.88 3.11 0.73
N ASP A 131 -19.89 2.40 -0.41
CA ASP A 131 -20.62 2.84 -1.58
C ASP A 131 -22.13 2.91 -1.24
N GLU A 132 -22.85 3.89 -1.83
CA GLU A 132 -24.27 4.08 -1.59
C GLU A 132 -25.05 2.78 -1.87
N GLY A 133 -25.91 2.40 -0.93
CA GLY A 133 -26.73 1.19 -1.01
C GLY A 133 -25.98 -0.15 -0.80
N GLN A 134 -24.68 -0.12 -0.53
CA GLN A 134 -23.93 -1.34 -0.25
C GLN A 134 -23.73 -1.55 1.25
N GLU A 135 -23.83 -2.81 1.67
CA GLU A 135 -23.48 -3.26 3.02
C GLU A 135 -22.31 -4.21 2.95
N ARG A 136 -21.36 -4.07 3.87
CA ARG A 136 -20.20 -4.92 3.97
C ARG A 136 -19.90 -5.25 5.42
N GLU A 137 -19.53 -6.50 5.67
CA GLU A 137 -19.15 -6.97 7.01
C GLU A 137 -17.71 -6.57 7.32
N ILE A 138 -17.50 -6.00 8.51
CA ILE A 138 -16.17 -5.73 9.06
C ILE A 138 -15.77 -6.89 9.95
N LYS A 139 -14.70 -7.62 9.60
CA LYS A 139 -14.24 -8.81 10.31
C LYS A 139 -12.72 -8.96 10.32
N GLY A 140 -12.23 -9.97 11.07
CA GLY A 140 -10.80 -10.27 11.17
C GLY A 140 -10.01 -9.08 11.69
N ASN A 141 -8.83 -8.85 11.10
CA ASN A 141 -7.91 -7.81 11.53
C ASN A 141 -8.48 -6.37 11.41
N TYR A 142 -9.47 -6.14 10.54
CA TYR A 142 -10.20 -4.86 10.46
C TYR A 142 -11.02 -4.62 11.73
N LYS A 143 -11.75 -5.63 12.18
CA LYS A 143 -12.56 -5.55 13.43
C LYS A 143 -11.63 -5.37 14.62
N GLU A 144 -10.60 -6.19 14.74
CA GLU A 144 -9.64 -6.15 15.83
C GLU A 144 -8.93 -4.79 15.92
N PHE A 145 -8.65 -4.12 14.78
CA PHE A 145 -8.12 -2.76 14.75
C PHE A 145 -9.01 -1.78 15.52
N PHE A 146 -10.32 -1.80 15.28
CA PHE A 146 -11.27 -0.93 15.96
C PHE A 146 -11.48 -1.33 17.44
N GLU A 147 -11.43 -2.64 17.75
CA GLU A 147 -11.48 -3.14 19.13
C GLU A 147 -10.27 -2.65 19.93
N LEU A 148 -9.05 -2.77 19.38
CA LEU A 148 -7.83 -2.29 20.01
C LEU A 148 -7.80 -0.76 20.14
N LEU A 149 -8.41 -0.02 19.22
CA LEU A 149 -8.58 1.42 19.34
C LEU A 149 -9.72 1.81 20.31
N LYS A 150 -10.47 0.83 20.85
CA LYS A 150 -11.59 1.00 21.81
C LYS A 150 -12.78 1.79 21.27
N ILE A 151 -13.03 1.71 19.97
CA ILE A 151 -14.17 2.40 19.32
C ILE A 151 -15.15 1.44 18.64
N TRP A 152 -14.94 0.12 18.72
CA TRP A 152 -15.79 -0.86 18.05
C TRP A 152 -17.27 -0.71 18.37
N ASP A 153 -17.63 -0.55 19.63
CA ASP A 153 -19.02 -0.41 20.09
C ASP A 153 -19.67 0.92 19.69
N LYS A 154 -18.84 1.91 19.31
CA LYS A 154 -19.27 3.20 18.80
C LYS A 154 -19.16 3.30 17.27
N LEU A 155 -18.72 2.23 16.59
CA LEU A 155 -18.60 2.25 15.14
C LEU A 155 -19.97 2.22 14.46
N GLU A 156 -20.14 3.08 13.47
CA GLU A 156 -21.32 3.10 12.62
C GLU A 156 -20.94 3.16 11.14
N ILE A 157 -21.65 2.39 10.32
CA ILE A 157 -21.50 2.43 8.87
C ILE A 157 -22.79 2.95 8.27
N VAL A 158 -22.70 3.99 7.46
CA VAL A 158 -23.84 4.52 6.71
C VAL A 158 -23.72 4.18 5.22
N ASN A 159 -24.83 3.81 4.62
CA ASN A 159 -24.95 3.47 3.20
C ASN A 159 -26.03 4.33 2.48
N THR A 160 -26.64 5.26 3.20
CA THR A 160 -27.60 6.24 2.70
C THR A 160 -27.27 7.62 3.27
N PRO A 161 -27.64 8.73 2.60
CA PRO A 161 -27.48 10.08 3.15
C PRO A 161 -28.10 10.19 4.54
N THR A 162 -27.29 10.56 5.53
CA THR A 162 -27.71 10.61 6.94
C THR A 162 -27.33 11.95 7.57
N THR A 163 -28.31 12.65 8.13
CA THR A 163 -28.14 13.91 8.86
C THR A 163 -28.01 13.62 10.35
N TYR A 164 -26.99 14.16 10.98
CA TYR A 164 -26.78 14.05 12.43
C TYR A 164 -26.97 15.38 13.14
N ARG A 165 -27.40 15.32 14.40
CA ARG A 165 -27.50 16.50 15.25
C ARG A 165 -26.21 17.32 15.28
N GLU A 166 -25.08 16.65 15.35
CA GLU A 166 -23.75 17.27 15.36
C GLU A 166 -22.72 16.37 14.66
N VAL A 167 -21.96 16.94 13.74
CA VAL A 167 -20.89 16.23 13.04
C VAL A 167 -19.56 16.93 13.28
N ILE A 168 -18.57 16.15 13.70
CA ILE A 168 -17.17 16.53 13.81
C ILE A 168 -16.42 15.96 12.62
N VAL A 169 -15.71 16.78 11.87
CA VAL A 169 -14.86 16.37 10.75
C VAL A 169 -13.39 16.67 11.09
N PRO A 170 -12.64 15.67 11.55
CA PRO A 170 -11.20 15.81 11.72
C PRO A 170 -10.50 15.88 10.37
N GLU A 171 -9.45 16.68 10.27
CA GLU A 171 -8.55 16.67 9.13
C GLU A 171 -7.85 15.30 8.99
N ILE A 172 -7.52 14.89 7.75
CA ILE A 172 -6.67 13.72 7.53
C ILE A 172 -5.27 13.98 8.14
N ALA A 173 -4.70 12.98 8.79
CA ALA A 173 -3.44 13.09 9.49
C ALA A 173 -2.22 12.68 8.66
N PHE A 174 -2.47 12.08 7.50
CA PHE A 174 -1.46 11.67 6.53
C PHE A 174 -1.99 11.83 5.10
N GLN A 175 -1.18 12.43 4.25
CA GLN A 175 -1.37 12.43 2.79
C GLN A 175 -0.05 12.03 2.13
N CYS A 176 -0.11 10.94 1.38
CA CYS A 176 1.04 10.35 0.70
C CYS A 176 1.84 11.41 -0.08
N MET A 177 3.17 11.42 0.08
CA MET A 177 4.11 12.35 -0.54
C MET A 177 3.89 13.85 -0.28
N HIS A 178 2.98 14.21 0.63
CA HIS A 178 2.70 15.60 1.00
C HIS A 178 3.03 15.88 2.46
N PHE A 179 2.29 15.29 3.38
CA PHE A 179 2.50 15.52 4.80
C PHE A 179 2.09 14.34 5.67
N TYR A 180 2.60 14.36 6.90
CA TYR A 180 2.09 13.56 8.01
C TYR A 180 2.09 14.37 9.30
N SER A 181 1.37 13.88 10.30
CA SER A 181 1.38 14.42 11.65
C SER A 181 1.77 13.36 12.68
N ALA A 182 2.16 13.79 13.87
CA ALA A 182 2.44 12.88 14.99
C ALA A 182 1.19 12.09 15.40
N GLU A 183 0.01 12.69 15.25
CA GLU A 183 -1.28 12.09 15.55
C GLU A 183 -1.58 10.86 14.68
N TYR A 184 -1.11 10.85 13.44
CA TYR A 184 -1.27 9.66 12.59
C TYR A 184 -0.54 8.44 13.16
N LEU A 185 0.73 8.59 13.53
CA LEU A 185 1.49 7.50 14.14
C LEU A 185 0.95 7.11 15.52
N ALA A 186 0.40 8.09 16.26
CA ALA A 186 -0.19 7.83 17.58
C ALA A 186 -1.36 6.83 17.54
N ILE A 187 -2.11 6.75 16.41
CA ILE A 187 -3.14 5.72 16.21
C ILE A 187 -2.53 4.32 16.36
N PHE A 188 -1.46 4.06 15.61
CA PHE A 188 -0.80 2.74 15.59
C PHE A 188 -0.08 2.43 16.89
N ASP A 189 0.48 3.43 17.55
CA ASP A 189 1.12 3.27 18.84
C ASP A 189 0.10 3.01 19.97
N ALA A 190 -1.07 3.65 19.93
CA ALA A 190 -2.16 3.37 20.85
C ALA A 190 -2.69 1.93 20.68
N ILE A 191 -2.91 1.49 19.44
CA ILE A 191 -3.32 0.12 19.14
C ILE A 191 -2.30 -0.87 19.68
N ALA A 192 -1.01 -0.65 19.41
CA ALA A 192 0.05 -1.51 19.90
C ALA A 192 0.19 -1.50 21.43
N GLY A 193 -0.15 -0.39 22.10
CA GLY A 193 -0.21 -0.30 23.55
C GLY A 193 -1.39 -1.04 24.18
N ASN A 194 -2.42 -1.34 23.41
CA ASN A 194 -3.64 -2.00 23.87
C ASN A 194 -3.69 -3.51 23.57
N ILE A 195 -2.66 -4.09 22.94
CA ILE A 195 -2.62 -5.54 22.70
C ILE A 195 -2.51 -6.29 24.04
N THR A 196 -3.20 -7.44 24.10
CA THR A 196 -3.00 -8.41 25.18
C THR A 196 -2.12 -9.53 24.67
N VAL A 197 -0.96 -9.71 25.30
CA VAL A 197 0.00 -10.74 24.89
C VAL A 197 -0.48 -12.10 25.39
N ASP A 198 -0.67 -13.04 24.46
CA ASP A 198 -0.91 -14.43 24.81
C ASP A 198 0.42 -15.10 25.21
N PRO A 199 0.50 -15.73 26.40
CA PRO A 199 1.72 -16.37 26.87
C PRO A 199 2.19 -17.54 26.01
N THR A 200 1.36 -18.04 25.09
CA THR A 200 1.71 -19.11 24.15
C THR A 200 2.41 -18.60 22.88
N TRP A 201 2.46 -17.27 22.67
CA TRP A 201 3.15 -16.73 21.49
C TRP A 201 4.66 -16.91 21.59
N GLU A 202 5.21 -17.48 20.52
CA GLU A 202 6.65 -17.68 20.39
C GLU A 202 7.31 -16.45 19.78
N LYS A 203 8.39 -15.97 20.40
CA LYS A 203 9.18 -14.84 19.89
C LYS A 203 9.92 -15.24 18.63
N ALA A 204 9.99 -14.31 17.70
CA ALA A 204 10.85 -14.39 16.52
C ALA A 204 11.73 -13.13 16.47
N ASP A 205 13.06 -13.35 16.47
CA ASP A 205 14.01 -12.24 16.38
C ASP A 205 14.08 -11.67 14.97
N LYS A 206 13.94 -12.55 13.97
CA LYS A 206 13.89 -12.20 12.55
C LYS A 206 12.59 -12.70 11.94
N ILE A 207 11.84 -11.84 11.26
CA ILE A 207 10.59 -12.21 10.61
C ILE A 207 10.60 -11.82 9.12
N TYR A 208 10.05 -12.69 8.30
CA TYR A 208 9.81 -12.42 6.88
C TYR A 208 8.32 -12.55 6.57
N PHE A 209 7.73 -11.47 6.08
CA PHE A 209 6.34 -11.48 5.62
C PHE A 209 6.24 -12.10 4.23
N THR A 210 5.86 -13.39 4.21
CA THR A 210 5.65 -14.12 2.95
C THR A 210 4.29 -13.81 2.33
N ARG A 211 4.19 -14.03 1.02
CA ARG A 211 2.93 -14.01 0.25
C ARG A 211 2.62 -15.35 -0.41
N SER A 212 3.45 -16.38 -0.19
CA SER A 212 3.31 -17.68 -0.87
C SER A 212 1.99 -18.39 -0.59
N SER A 213 1.38 -18.13 0.57
CA SER A 213 0.09 -18.70 0.99
C SER A 213 -1.10 -17.80 0.70
N PHE A 214 -0.91 -16.63 0.09
CA PHE A 214 -1.95 -15.63 -0.10
C PHE A 214 -2.91 -16.02 -1.23
N ALA A 215 -3.93 -16.85 -0.90
CA ALA A 215 -4.89 -17.41 -1.85
C ALA A 215 -5.71 -16.36 -2.64
N LYS A 216 -5.89 -15.16 -2.09
CA LYS A 216 -6.59 -14.03 -2.75
C LYS A 216 -5.70 -13.18 -3.63
N GLY A 217 -4.41 -13.33 -3.55
CA GLY A 217 -3.40 -12.63 -4.36
C GLY A 217 -3.31 -13.19 -5.76
N ASN A 218 -4.42 -13.49 -6.38
CA ASN A 218 -4.64 -13.82 -7.80
C ASN A 218 -3.75 -14.91 -8.42
N GLY A 219 -2.87 -15.61 -7.67
CA GLY A 219 -1.99 -16.67 -8.20
C GLY A 219 -0.98 -16.21 -9.27
N PHE A 220 -0.65 -14.91 -9.30
CA PHE A 220 0.16 -14.29 -10.35
C PHE A 220 1.58 -13.90 -9.88
N ASP A 221 1.96 -14.24 -8.67
CA ASP A 221 3.33 -14.05 -8.18
C ASP A 221 4.11 -15.37 -8.34
N PHE A 222 5.21 -15.36 -9.07
CA PHE A 222 6.07 -16.52 -9.35
C PHE A 222 7.43 -16.36 -8.67
N GLY A 223 7.96 -17.46 -8.14
CA GLY A 223 9.28 -17.47 -7.50
C GLY A 223 9.29 -17.10 -6.01
N LEU A 224 8.12 -16.94 -5.38
CA LEU A 224 8.01 -16.60 -3.95
C LEU A 224 8.62 -17.67 -3.04
N ASP A 225 8.49 -18.95 -3.41
CA ASP A 225 9.08 -20.08 -2.68
C ASP A 225 10.61 -20.06 -2.64
N CYS A 226 11.26 -19.47 -3.65
CA CYS A 226 12.69 -19.19 -3.63
C CYS A 226 13.06 -18.17 -2.52
N LEU A 227 12.27 -17.11 -2.39
CA LEU A 227 12.48 -16.11 -1.35
C LEU A 227 12.17 -16.66 0.05
N ASP A 228 11.10 -17.44 0.18
CA ASP A 228 10.75 -18.10 1.45
C ASP A 228 11.90 -18.98 1.92
N ASN A 229 12.46 -19.82 1.03
CA ASN A 229 13.61 -20.67 1.33
C ASN A 229 14.86 -19.82 1.68
N PHE A 230 15.12 -18.76 0.92
CA PHE A 230 16.25 -17.86 1.21
C PHE A 230 16.16 -17.27 2.63
N PHE A 231 15.04 -16.69 3.00
CA PHE A 231 14.88 -16.09 4.32
C PHE A 231 14.90 -17.14 5.43
N GLN A 232 14.30 -18.32 5.21
CA GLN A 232 14.32 -19.41 6.16
C GLN A 232 15.76 -19.93 6.41
N ASN A 233 16.57 -20.09 5.36
CA ASN A 233 17.98 -20.49 5.48
C ASN A 233 18.81 -19.49 6.29
N ASN A 234 18.36 -18.24 6.39
CA ASN A 234 19.03 -17.16 7.14
C ASN A 234 18.35 -16.86 8.49
N GLY A 235 17.57 -17.80 9.01
CA GLY A 235 17.01 -17.77 10.36
C GLY A 235 15.78 -16.86 10.53
N PHE A 236 15.12 -16.48 9.44
CA PHE A 236 13.85 -15.77 9.51
C PHE A 236 12.69 -16.72 9.74
N THR A 237 11.78 -16.34 10.62
CA THR A 237 10.46 -16.97 10.76
C THR A 237 9.54 -16.44 9.65
N LEU A 238 9.00 -17.36 8.85
CA LEU A 238 8.06 -17.00 7.80
C LEU A 238 6.69 -16.71 8.42
N LEU A 239 6.12 -15.55 8.10
CA LEU A 239 4.81 -15.13 8.58
C LEU A 239 3.90 -14.77 7.40
N ALA A 240 2.70 -15.35 7.38
CA ALA A 240 1.60 -14.93 6.52
C ALA A 240 0.64 -14.06 7.36
N PRO A 241 0.69 -12.73 7.27
CA PRO A 241 -0.04 -11.83 8.18
C PRO A 241 -1.55 -12.03 8.18
N GLU A 242 -2.11 -12.54 7.08
CA GLU A 242 -3.53 -12.84 6.94
C GLU A 242 -3.98 -14.06 7.75
N THR A 243 -3.06 -14.86 8.29
CA THR A 243 -3.34 -16.09 9.04
C THR A 243 -3.28 -15.92 10.55
N ILE A 244 -2.85 -14.76 11.04
CA ILE A 244 -2.70 -14.46 12.46
C ILE A 244 -3.52 -13.23 12.85
N THR A 245 -3.81 -13.09 14.15
CA THR A 245 -4.52 -11.91 14.67
C THR A 245 -3.66 -10.66 14.58
N LEU A 246 -4.28 -9.49 14.53
CA LEU A 246 -3.57 -8.22 14.49
C LEU A 246 -2.69 -8.02 15.73
N SER A 247 -3.18 -8.40 16.92
CA SER A 247 -2.40 -8.33 18.16
C SER A 247 -1.13 -9.17 18.07
N HIS A 248 -1.21 -10.40 17.57
CA HIS A 248 -0.05 -11.27 17.41
C HIS A 248 0.94 -10.69 16.39
N LEU A 249 0.44 -10.20 15.25
CA LEU A 249 1.26 -9.54 14.23
C LEU A 249 2.02 -8.34 14.80
N ILE A 250 1.35 -7.46 15.54
CA ILE A 250 1.96 -6.29 16.16
C ILE A 250 3.04 -6.69 17.18
N TRP A 251 2.74 -7.70 17.99
CA TRP A 251 3.69 -8.20 18.99
C TRP A 251 4.97 -8.75 18.33
N LEU A 252 4.84 -9.52 17.24
CA LEU A 252 5.99 -10.02 16.47
C LEU A 252 6.78 -8.88 15.83
N ILE A 253 6.11 -7.93 15.17
CA ILE A 253 6.76 -6.76 14.55
C ILE A 253 7.59 -6.01 15.59
N ARG A 254 7.00 -5.68 16.75
CA ARG A 254 7.68 -4.90 17.78
C ARG A 254 8.77 -5.68 18.51
N GLY A 255 8.68 -7.00 18.54
CA GLY A 255 9.67 -7.87 19.17
C GLY A 255 10.87 -8.22 18.29
N ALA A 256 10.73 -8.12 16.96
CA ALA A 256 11.77 -8.49 16.04
C ALA A 256 12.90 -7.45 15.96
N SER A 257 14.16 -7.91 15.88
CA SER A 257 15.30 -7.05 15.61
C SER A 257 15.45 -6.76 14.11
N GLU A 258 15.03 -7.68 13.25
CA GLU A 258 15.13 -7.59 11.80
C GLU A 258 13.85 -8.07 11.14
N ILE A 259 13.33 -7.24 10.24
CA ILE A 259 12.10 -7.53 9.49
C ILE A 259 12.44 -7.55 8.00
N ALA A 260 11.96 -8.57 7.31
CA ALA A 260 11.98 -8.63 5.86
C ALA A 260 10.56 -8.76 5.32
N THR A 261 10.34 -8.22 4.14
CA THR A 261 9.03 -8.26 3.47
C THR A 261 9.19 -8.20 1.96
N ILE A 262 8.15 -8.61 1.26
CA ILE A 262 8.03 -8.35 -0.18
C ILE A 262 7.16 -7.10 -0.39
N SER A 263 7.47 -6.29 -1.41
CA SER A 263 6.71 -5.06 -1.69
C SER A 263 5.23 -5.34 -2.04
N GLY A 264 4.32 -4.50 -1.56
CA GLY A 264 2.85 -4.59 -1.65
C GLY A 264 2.20 -4.27 -0.30
N SER A 265 0.88 -4.36 -0.18
CA SER A 265 0.15 -3.97 1.05
C SER A 265 0.69 -4.55 2.36
N VAL A 266 1.42 -5.67 2.29
CA VAL A 266 1.99 -6.36 3.46
C VAL A 266 3.05 -5.50 4.17
N HIS A 267 3.85 -4.72 3.44
CA HIS A 267 4.88 -3.87 4.04
C HIS A 267 4.30 -2.65 4.79
N HIS A 268 3.04 -2.24 4.52
CA HIS A 268 2.39 -1.18 5.28
C HIS A 268 2.17 -1.54 6.77
N ASN A 269 2.26 -2.83 7.14
CA ASN A 269 2.26 -3.23 8.55
C ASN A 269 3.42 -2.62 9.35
N MET A 270 4.44 -2.08 8.68
CA MET A 270 5.50 -1.32 9.31
C MET A 270 5.02 -0.02 9.99
N LEU A 271 3.77 0.41 9.78
CA LEU A 271 3.12 1.43 10.61
C LEU A 271 3.07 1.03 12.10
N PHE A 272 3.03 -0.26 12.41
CA PHE A 272 3.08 -0.76 13.79
C PHE A 272 4.51 -0.92 14.34
N ALA A 273 5.53 -0.75 13.54
CA ALA A 273 6.92 -0.95 13.93
C ALA A 273 7.39 0.08 14.97
N ASN A 274 8.44 -0.29 15.72
CA ASN A 274 9.18 0.68 16.51
C ASN A 274 10.02 1.58 15.60
N ASN A 275 10.27 2.81 16.04
CA ASN A 275 11.14 3.71 15.31
C ASN A 275 12.57 3.14 15.21
N GLY A 276 13.14 3.18 14.01
CA GLY A 276 14.52 2.79 13.76
C GLY A 276 14.73 1.28 13.59
N GLN A 277 13.68 0.46 13.44
CA GLN A 277 13.85 -0.96 13.14
C GLN A 277 14.48 -1.19 11.76
N THR A 278 15.18 -2.30 11.61
CA THR A 278 15.78 -2.73 10.34
C THR A 278 14.73 -3.42 9.47
N LEU A 279 14.65 -2.98 8.22
CA LEU A 279 13.69 -3.49 7.24
C LEU A 279 14.37 -3.83 5.92
N THR A 280 14.25 -5.08 5.49
CA THR A 280 14.63 -5.51 4.14
C THR A 280 13.35 -5.61 3.29
N ILE A 281 13.29 -4.95 2.13
CA ILE A 281 12.15 -5.01 1.21
C ILE A 281 12.59 -5.68 -0.09
N VAL A 282 12.07 -6.88 -0.36
CA VAL A 282 12.24 -7.47 -1.69
C VAL A 282 11.26 -6.81 -2.65
N GLU A 283 11.81 -6.10 -3.61
CA GLU A 283 11.04 -5.36 -4.59
C GLU A 283 10.51 -6.28 -5.69
N ARG A 284 9.24 -6.59 -5.66
CA ARG A 284 8.56 -7.36 -6.71
C ARG A 284 7.99 -6.49 -7.82
N LEU A 285 7.87 -5.17 -7.58
CA LEU A 285 7.32 -4.20 -8.52
C LEU A 285 8.44 -3.35 -9.13
N ILE A 286 8.23 -2.92 -10.37
CA ILE A 286 9.07 -1.89 -11.01
C ILE A 286 8.83 -0.54 -10.35
N ILE A 287 7.56 -0.23 -10.03
CA ILE A 287 7.17 1.02 -9.38
C ILE A 287 7.51 1.00 -7.90
N ASN A 288 7.94 2.14 -7.38
CA ASN A 288 8.07 2.34 -5.95
C ASN A 288 6.69 2.61 -5.32
N ASP A 289 6.49 2.13 -4.10
CA ASP A 289 5.27 2.40 -3.35
C ASP A 289 5.44 3.70 -2.54
N ASP A 290 4.76 4.75 -2.98
CA ASP A 290 4.81 6.07 -2.39
C ASP A 290 4.40 6.07 -0.91
N HIS A 291 3.41 5.26 -0.55
CA HIS A 291 2.97 5.14 0.85
C HIS A 291 4.06 4.52 1.71
N GLN A 292 4.77 3.50 1.19
CA GLN A 292 5.86 2.87 1.94
C GLN A 292 7.05 3.81 2.13
N VAL A 293 7.35 4.66 1.14
CA VAL A 293 8.35 5.73 1.31
C VAL A 293 8.00 6.62 2.50
N GLY A 294 6.75 7.05 2.60
CA GLY A 294 6.27 7.82 3.75
C GLY A 294 6.37 7.06 5.06
N ILE A 295 5.94 5.80 5.11
CA ILE A 295 6.00 4.95 6.32
C ILE A 295 7.43 4.79 6.81
N ASN A 296 8.37 4.52 5.90
CA ASN A 296 9.77 4.36 6.23
C ASN A 296 10.37 5.63 6.87
N GLN A 297 10.01 6.80 6.34
CA GLN A 297 10.44 8.10 6.90
C GLN A 297 9.80 8.37 8.27
N MET A 298 8.49 8.17 8.40
CA MET A 298 7.74 8.38 9.64
C MET A 298 8.29 7.53 10.78
N ARG A 299 8.53 6.23 10.52
CA ARG A 299 9.08 5.27 11.51
C ARG A 299 10.61 5.30 11.58
N LYS A 300 11.27 6.14 10.78
CA LYS A 300 12.75 6.29 10.74
C LYS A 300 13.47 4.96 10.54
N LEU A 301 12.92 4.10 9.70
CA LEU A 301 13.43 2.73 9.51
C LEU A 301 14.82 2.73 8.84
N HIS A 302 15.58 1.67 9.09
CA HIS A 302 16.81 1.36 8.36
C HIS A 302 16.44 0.40 7.23
N VAL A 303 16.36 0.90 5.99
CA VAL A 303 15.75 0.17 4.87
C VAL A 303 16.79 -0.31 3.87
N THR A 304 16.72 -1.60 3.51
CA THR A 304 17.49 -2.20 2.41
C THR A 304 16.49 -2.75 1.38
N PRO A 305 16.18 -2.01 0.30
CA PRO A 305 15.40 -2.54 -0.82
C PRO A 305 16.30 -3.41 -1.72
N ILE A 306 15.76 -4.55 -2.16
CA ILE A 306 16.44 -5.52 -3.04
C ILE A 306 15.62 -5.74 -4.29
N ASP A 307 16.16 -5.42 -5.45
CA ASP A 307 15.47 -5.53 -6.73
C ASP A 307 15.59 -6.94 -7.33
N ALA A 308 15.04 -7.93 -6.60
CA ALA A 308 15.09 -9.35 -6.95
C ALA A 308 13.96 -9.77 -7.91
N ASN A 309 13.50 -8.86 -8.76
CA ASN A 309 12.45 -9.14 -9.74
C ASN A 309 13.01 -9.47 -11.13
N PHE A 310 12.19 -10.19 -11.92
CA PHE A 310 12.45 -10.55 -13.31
C PHE A 310 11.42 -9.89 -14.26
N HIS A 311 11.23 -8.58 -14.11
CA HIS A 311 10.32 -7.87 -14.99
C HIS A 311 10.85 -7.77 -16.42
N LEU A 312 10.05 -8.29 -17.36
CA LEU A 312 10.31 -8.24 -18.80
C LEU A 312 9.25 -7.45 -19.55
N TYR A 313 8.05 -7.36 -18.97
CA TYR A 313 6.89 -6.74 -19.60
C TYR A 313 6.19 -5.80 -18.62
N PRO A 314 5.47 -4.82 -19.19
CA PRO A 314 4.66 -3.92 -18.38
C PRO A 314 3.52 -4.65 -17.69
N VAL A 315 3.42 -4.47 -16.38
CA VAL A 315 2.33 -4.98 -15.54
C VAL A 315 1.92 -3.93 -14.53
N ASP A 316 0.68 -3.99 -14.06
CA ASP A 316 0.27 -3.20 -12.92
C ASP A 316 0.65 -3.89 -11.58
N THR A 317 0.24 -3.30 -10.47
CA THR A 317 0.56 -3.78 -9.13
C THR A 317 -0.04 -5.15 -8.79
N THR A 318 -0.99 -5.63 -9.61
CA THR A 318 -1.69 -6.91 -9.38
C THR A 318 -1.01 -8.10 -10.07
N GLY A 319 -0.06 -7.86 -10.96
CA GLY A 319 0.74 -8.90 -11.62
C GLY A 319 0.29 -9.20 -13.06
N PRO A 320 0.85 -10.25 -13.69
CA PRO A 320 1.76 -11.24 -13.13
C PRO A 320 3.14 -10.69 -12.80
N LEU A 321 3.74 -11.18 -11.73
CA LEU A 321 5.04 -10.75 -11.24
C LEU A 321 5.95 -11.98 -11.05
N MET A 322 7.25 -11.80 -11.26
CA MET A 322 8.23 -12.86 -11.03
C MET A 322 9.40 -12.32 -10.23
N VAL A 323 9.78 -13.04 -9.19
CA VAL A 323 10.91 -12.75 -8.30
C VAL A 323 11.81 -13.97 -8.15
N GLY A 324 13.01 -13.82 -7.63
CA GLY A 324 13.87 -14.94 -7.32
C GLY A 324 15.36 -14.61 -7.34
N ASP A 325 16.18 -15.64 -7.45
CA ASP A 325 17.63 -15.57 -7.40
C ASP A 325 18.20 -15.00 -8.71
N ASN A 326 18.27 -13.66 -8.77
CA ASN A 326 18.94 -12.90 -9.82
C ASN A 326 20.29 -12.37 -9.29
N HIS A 327 21.13 -11.79 -10.16
CA HIS A 327 22.45 -11.30 -9.80
C HIS A 327 22.43 -10.23 -8.69
N ILE A 328 21.34 -9.47 -8.53
CA ILE A 328 21.20 -8.46 -7.46
C ILE A 328 21.01 -9.15 -6.10
N LEU A 329 20.14 -10.19 -6.05
CA LEU A 329 20.01 -11.00 -4.85
C LEU A 329 21.31 -11.75 -4.54
N GLU A 330 22.00 -12.30 -5.55
CA GLU A 330 23.31 -12.94 -5.39
C GLU A 330 24.35 -11.96 -4.82
N GLN A 331 24.38 -10.71 -5.30
CA GLN A 331 25.25 -9.68 -4.75
C GLN A 331 24.91 -9.39 -3.28
N TYR A 332 23.62 -9.22 -2.95
CA TYR A 332 23.17 -9.00 -1.57
C TYR A 332 23.62 -10.14 -0.64
N ILE A 333 23.44 -11.38 -1.09
CA ILE A 333 23.87 -12.59 -0.36
C ILE A 333 25.39 -12.55 -0.08
N ALA A 334 26.17 -12.27 -1.12
CA ALA A 334 27.64 -12.23 -1.01
C ALA A 334 28.11 -11.11 -0.06
N ASP A 335 27.59 -9.90 -0.22
CA ASP A 335 27.98 -8.73 0.57
C ASP A 335 27.62 -8.85 2.05
N LYS A 336 26.52 -9.54 2.36
CA LYS A 336 26.05 -9.75 3.73
C LYS A 336 26.51 -11.08 4.35
N GLY A 337 27.20 -11.93 3.59
CA GLY A 337 27.66 -13.25 4.05
C GLY A 337 26.51 -14.20 4.40
N LEU A 338 25.41 -14.12 3.63
CA LEU A 338 24.19 -14.91 3.84
C LEU A 338 24.25 -16.25 3.11
N LEU A 339 23.41 -17.20 3.52
CA LEU A 339 23.21 -18.45 2.81
C LEU A 339 22.29 -18.22 1.60
N PRO A 340 22.64 -18.75 0.41
CA PRO A 340 21.77 -18.66 -0.75
C PRO A 340 20.52 -19.54 -0.57
N PRO A 341 19.50 -19.37 -1.44
CA PRO A 341 18.46 -20.39 -1.59
C PRO A 341 19.04 -21.74 -1.97
N ASP A 342 18.36 -22.83 -1.64
CA ASP A 342 18.77 -24.19 -2.00
C ASP A 342 18.86 -24.33 -3.54
N ASP A 343 19.73 -25.23 -4.01
CA ASP A 343 20.01 -25.41 -5.45
C ASP A 343 18.75 -25.71 -6.28
N VAL A 344 17.73 -26.32 -5.67
CA VAL A 344 16.44 -26.58 -6.35
C VAL A 344 15.73 -25.29 -6.78
N TYR A 345 15.97 -24.17 -6.11
CA TYR A 345 15.38 -22.85 -6.41
C TYR A 345 16.27 -21.94 -7.27
N ARG A 346 17.55 -22.30 -7.43
CA ARG A 346 18.55 -21.49 -8.17
C ARG A 346 18.76 -21.95 -9.61
N GLY A 347 18.46 -23.22 -9.88
CA GLY A 347 18.72 -23.84 -11.17
C GLY A 347 17.84 -23.30 -12.31
N LYS A 348 18.37 -23.46 -13.56
CA LYS A 348 17.64 -23.11 -14.79
C LYS A 348 16.24 -23.74 -14.86
N ALA A 349 16.11 -25.00 -14.46
CA ALA A 349 14.83 -25.72 -14.53
C ALA A 349 13.72 -25.06 -13.64
N TYR A 350 14.08 -24.56 -12.47
CA TYR A 350 13.18 -23.83 -11.59
C TYR A 350 12.77 -22.48 -12.23
N ARG A 351 13.76 -21.71 -12.67
CA ARG A 351 13.54 -20.42 -13.30
C ARG A 351 12.68 -20.51 -14.55
N ASP A 352 12.95 -21.53 -15.40
CA ASP A 352 12.13 -21.81 -16.59
C ASP A 352 10.68 -22.16 -16.25
N ARG A 353 10.45 -22.91 -15.17
CA ARG A 353 9.10 -23.24 -14.70
C ARG A 353 8.35 -21.99 -14.27
N CYS A 354 8.99 -21.13 -13.44
CA CYS A 354 8.41 -19.86 -13.01
C CYS A 354 8.13 -18.94 -14.20
N PHE A 355 9.07 -18.84 -15.15
CA PHE A 355 8.91 -18.02 -16.34
C PHE A 355 7.75 -18.49 -17.24
N LYS A 356 7.59 -19.79 -17.44
CA LYS A 356 6.45 -20.33 -18.23
C LYS A 356 5.11 -19.97 -17.58
N GLY A 357 5.01 -20.08 -16.25
CA GLY A 357 3.81 -19.66 -15.51
C GLY A 357 3.56 -18.15 -15.63
N TYR A 358 4.61 -17.33 -15.44
CA TYR A 358 4.56 -15.88 -15.62
C TYR A 358 4.07 -15.50 -17.03
N MET A 359 4.64 -16.11 -18.08
CA MET A 359 4.26 -15.83 -19.48
C MET A 359 2.82 -16.27 -19.79
N ALA A 360 2.41 -17.44 -19.33
CA ALA A 360 1.02 -17.90 -19.49
C ALA A 360 0.04 -16.89 -18.84
N SER A 361 0.28 -16.53 -17.58
CA SER A 361 -0.53 -15.52 -16.88
C SER A 361 -0.52 -14.17 -17.57
N TYR A 362 0.64 -13.74 -18.13
CA TYR A 362 0.74 -12.48 -18.83
C TYR A 362 -0.07 -12.47 -20.14
N GLN A 363 -0.07 -13.58 -20.88
CA GLN A 363 -0.83 -13.73 -22.13
C GLN A 363 -2.34 -13.73 -21.88
N ASP A 364 -2.80 -14.39 -20.81
CA ASP A 364 -4.21 -14.49 -20.46
C ASP A 364 -4.79 -13.16 -19.94
N ASN A 365 -3.94 -12.26 -19.44
CA ASN A 365 -4.34 -10.99 -18.83
C ASN A 365 -4.01 -9.78 -19.72
N TYR A 366 -4.52 -9.78 -20.95
CA TYR A 366 -4.34 -8.70 -21.95
C TYR A 366 -4.69 -7.29 -21.44
N ARG A 367 -5.62 -7.17 -20.51
CA ARG A 367 -6.05 -5.88 -19.93
C ARG A 367 -4.91 -5.11 -19.27
N TYR A 368 -3.85 -5.77 -18.83
CA TYR A 368 -2.68 -5.12 -18.22
C TYR A 368 -1.80 -4.38 -19.24
N ARG A 369 -1.88 -4.70 -20.50
CA ARG A 369 -1.15 -4.00 -21.58
C ARG A 369 -1.63 -2.56 -21.80
N TRP A 370 -2.87 -2.25 -21.45
CA TRP A 370 -3.50 -0.96 -21.74
C TRP A 370 -3.26 0.10 -20.66
N HIS A 371 -2.89 -0.29 -19.44
CA HIS A 371 -2.62 0.65 -18.35
C HIS A 371 -1.30 1.39 -18.48
N MET A 372 -0.41 0.99 -19.37
CA MET A 372 0.87 1.68 -19.63
C MET A 372 0.75 3.10 -20.17
N GLU A 373 -0.38 3.47 -20.76
CA GLU A 373 -0.55 4.83 -21.30
C GLU A 373 -0.52 5.93 -20.25
N SER A 374 -0.71 5.56 -18.97
CA SER A 374 -0.64 6.46 -17.82
C SER A 374 0.70 6.43 -17.06
N TRP A 375 1.65 5.60 -17.49
CA TRP A 375 2.91 5.43 -16.75
C TRP A 375 3.86 6.61 -16.96
N TYR A 376 4.52 6.97 -15.84
CA TYR A 376 5.55 8.01 -15.85
C TYR A 376 6.80 7.53 -16.59
N PRO A 377 7.58 8.43 -17.19
CA PRO A 377 8.85 8.08 -17.87
C PRO A 377 9.81 7.27 -17.01
N GLU A 378 9.83 7.55 -15.70
CA GLU A 378 10.66 6.84 -14.73
C GLU A 378 10.34 5.34 -14.64
N ILE A 379 9.04 4.99 -14.78
CA ILE A 379 8.60 3.59 -14.82
C ILE A 379 9.08 2.92 -16.11
N CYS A 380 8.96 3.62 -17.22
CA CYS A 380 9.44 3.12 -18.52
C CYS A 380 10.96 2.89 -18.52
N ASP A 381 11.72 3.83 -17.97
CA ASP A 381 13.18 3.71 -17.84
C ASP A 381 13.58 2.54 -16.96
N SER A 382 12.90 2.37 -15.82
CA SER A 382 13.15 1.26 -14.89
C SER A 382 12.77 -0.09 -15.50
N LEU A 383 11.68 -0.14 -16.28
CA LEU A 383 11.26 -1.36 -16.97
C LEU A 383 12.24 -1.75 -18.06
N TYR A 384 12.71 -0.76 -18.85
CA TYR A 384 13.69 -1.01 -19.90
C TYR A 384 15.01 -1.55 -19.31
N GLU A 385 15.50 -0.92 -18.25
CA GLU A 385 16.68 -1.38 -17.52
C GLU A 385 16.49 -2.80 -16.98
N SER A 386 15.33 -3.07 -16.36
CA SER A 386 14.99 -4.41 -15.89
C SER A 386 14.94 -5.45 -17.01
N TYR A 387 14.40 -5.09 -18.18
CA TYR A 387 14.38 -5.97 -19.35
C TYR A 387 15.78 -6.31 -19.84
N GLU A 388 16.64 -5.30 -20.06
CA GLU A 388 18.02 -5.51 -20.52
C GLU A 388 18.81 -6.39 -19.55
N ASP A 389 18.63 -6.17 -18.26
CA ASP A 389 19.29 -6.86 -17.18
C ASP A 389 18.83 -8.33 -17.04
N ASN A 390 17.55 -8.58 -17.24
CA ASN A 390 16.95 -9.92 -17.13
C ASN A 390 16.97 -10.72 -18.43
N TYR A 391 17.16 -10.07 -19.59
CA TYR A 391 17.18 -10.73 -20.89
C TYR A 391 18.11 -11.94 -20.97
N PRO A 392 19.36 -11.93 -20.43
CA PRO A 392 20.26 -13.07 -20.48
C PRO A 392 19.70 -14.35 -19.82
N TYR A 393 18.85 -14.22 -18.80
CA TYR A 393 18.23 -15.36 -18.11
C TYR A 393 17.20 -16.08 -18.96
N PHE A 394 16.56 -15.36 -19.92
CA PHE A 394 15.40 -15.83 -20.67
C PHE A 394 15.61 -15.77 -22.18
N ARG A 395 16.83 -15.60 -22.64
CA ARG A 395 17.20 -15.43 -24.04
C ARG A 395 16.59 -16.51 -24.95
N GLU A 396 16.64 -17.78 -24.54
CA GLU A 396 16.12 -18.91 -25.34
C GLU A 396 14.60 -18.78 -25.61
N TYR A 397 13.85 -18.08 -24.75
CA TYR A 397 12.42 -17.86 -24.90
C TYR A 397 12.13 -16.56 -25.67
N LEU A 398 13.00 -15.58 -25.58
CA LEU A 398 12.80 -14.23 -26.12
C LEU A 398 13.36 -14.08 -27.54
N ASP A 399 14.38 -14.84 -27.93
CA ASP A 399 14.99 -14.77 -29.28
C ASP A 399 14.04 -15.22 -30.41
N GLY A 400 13.00 -16.01 -30.10
CA GLY A 400 11.95 -16.42 -31.02
C GLY A 400 10.78 -15.43 -31.12
N GLU A 401 10.63 -14.50 -30.18
CA GLU A 401 9.65 -13.44 -30.23
C GLU A 401 10.24 -12.25 -30.99
N LYS A 402 9.51 -11.77 -31.99
CA LYS A 402 9.97 -10.65 -32.84
C LYS A 402 10.41 -9.46 -31.96
N PRO A 403 11.50 -8.75 -32.33
CA PRO A 403 12.01 -7.54 -31.67
C PRO A 403 10.97 -6.41 -31.46
N PHE A 404 9.75 -6.62 -31.92
CA PHE A 404 8.63 -5.70 -31.88
C PHE A 404 8.32 -5.14 -30.49
N LEU A 405 8.54 -5.91 -29.41
CA LEU A 405 8.36 -5.43 -28.05
C LEU A 405 9.53 -4.53 -27.59
N ARG A 406 10.75 -4.77 -28.08
CA ARG A 406 11.97 -4.11 -27.63
C ARG A 406 12.11 -2.67 -28.12
N GLU A 407 11.89 -2.41 -29.43
CA GLU A 407 12.17 -1.10 -30.01
C GLU A 407 10.92 -0.25 -30.29
N HIS A 408 9.86 -0.86 -30.80
CA HIS A 408 8.69 -0.10 -31.26
C HIS A 408 7.74 0.27 -30.13
N TYR A 409 7.57 -0.58 -29.12
CA TYR A 409 6.61 -0.33 -28.05
C TYR A 409 7.11 0.77 -27.10
N PHE A 410 8.38 0.69 -26.69
CA PHE A 410 8.99 1.71 -25.84
C PHE A 410 9.14 3.04 -26.57
N GLN A 411 9.59 3.05 -27.83
CA GLN A 411 9.74 4.27 -28.63
C GLN A 411 8.40 4.94 -28.94
N LEU A 412 7.35 4.20 -29.29
CA LEU A 412 6.01 4.73 -29.52
C LEU A 412 5.38 5.27 -28.24
N HIS A 413 5.61 4.62 -27.10
CA HIS A 413 5.13 5.08 -25.82
C HIS A 413 5.81 6.38 -25.39
N TYR A 414 7.15 6.47 -25.50
CA TYR A 414 7.92 7.70 -25.27
C TYR A 414 7.43 8.85 -26.15
N LEU A 415 7.22 8.60 -27.44
CA LEU A 415 6.73 9.60 -28.36
C LEU A 415 5.32 10.10 -28.00
N LYS A 416 4.41 9.20 -27.64
CA LYS A 416 3.05 9.55 -27.19
C LYS A 416 3.07 10.37 -25.88
N GLN A 417 3.89 10.00 -24.89
CA GLN A 417 4.03 10.74 -23.64
C GLN A 417 4.69 12.11 -23.86
N PHE A 418 5.68 12.19 -24.71
CA PHE A 418 6.32 13.46 -25.10
C PHE A 418 5.33 14.40 -25.77
N ILE A 419 4.52 13.90 -26.69
CA ILE A 419 3.47 14.68 -27.37
C ILE A 419 2.38 15.12 -26.36
N LYS A 420 1.92 14.26 -25.46
CA LYS A 420 0.96 14.62 -24.39
C LYS A 420 1.51 15.74 -23.49
N ARG A 421 2.80 15.70 -23.12
CA ARG A 421 3.44 16.77 -22.32
C ARG A 421 3.51 18.09 -23.08
N LEU A 422 3.87 18.09 -24.37
CA LEU A 422 3.86 19.31 -25.19
C LEU A 422 2.47 19.94 -25.28
N ILE A 423 1.42 19.14 -25.38
CA ILE A 423 0.04 19.63 -25.45
C ILE A 423 -0.43 20.19 -24.09
N HIS A 424 0.03 19.62 -22.96
CA HIS A 424 -0.34 20.10 -21.61
C HIS A 424 0.45 21.34 -21.16
N TYR A 425 1.66 21.57 -21.70
CA TYR A 425 2.46 22.75 -21.43
C TYR A 425 2.00 24.00 -22.18
N HIS A 426 1.15 23.83 -23.20
CA HIS A 426 0.58 24.92 -24.02
C HIS A 426 -0.92 25.18 -23.76
N ARG A 427 -1.49 24.59 -22.71
CA ARG A 427 -2.79 24.93 -22.13
C ARG A 427 -2.65 25.38 -20.68
#